data_75c575187a71b4f170374adb7a291c49
#
_entry.id   75c575187a71b4f170374adb7a291c49
#
_cell.length_a   1.000
_cell.length_b   1.000
_cell.length_c   1.000
_cell.angle_alpha   90.00
_cell.angle_beta   90.00
_cell.angle_gamma   90.00
#
_symmetry.space_group_name_H-M   'P 1'
#
loop_
_entity.id
_entity.type
_entity.pdbx_description
1 polymer ?
#
loop_
_entity_poly.entity_id
_entity_poly.type
_entity_poly.pdbx_seq_one_letter_code
_entity_poly.pdbx_strand_id
1 'polypeptide(L)'
;KAFTGEGYLVNSGQFNGLDSREAKDKIGDYLNDKGIGKKTINYRLRDWGISRQRYWGTPIPVIYCERCGIVPIPYEDLPVILPTDIDFPPDGKSPLVNNDKFIKINCPKCKGEARRETDTMDTFICSSWYFLRYTSPRFEDYPVNRGAADYWMPVDQYIGGIEHAVLHLLYARFFTKFLKDTGVVETDEPFTNLLTQGMVVKDGAKMSKSKGNVVDPDDIIDKYGADTARLFILFTSPPEKDLDWSDQGVEGAYRFLNRVWRLVTECGMQNAEYGIKDNSEFRIPNSELRRITHKTIKRVTEDIEERFHFNTAISAIMEFVNALYQIQGSGVRGQGSKVNSKFREAINTLIILLSPFVPHIAEEMWEMMGNKGSVIKEPWPSYDPELIKSEEITIVVQINGKVRGRIMAGADIDEEGIKKAVLSDEKIKEWIAGKEIKKLVVVPKKLVSIVV
;
A
#
# COMPACT_ATOMS: atom_id res chain seq x y z
N LYS A 1 -42.88 15.96 15.85
CA LYS A 1 -41.70 15.63 15.03
C LYS A 1 -42.10 14.56 14.01
N ALA A 2 -41.77 14.72 12.76
CA ALA A 2 -42.00 13.69 11.75
C ALA A 2 -41.24 12.41 12.12
N PHE A 3 -41.88 11.26 11.97
CA PHE A 3 -41.24 9.96 12.12
C PHE A 3 -40.39 9.70 10.88
N THR A 4 -39.09 9.46 11.07
CA THR A 4 -38.14 9.27 9.99
C THR A 4 -37.69 7.83 9.78
N GLY A 5 -38.18 6.92 10.63
CA GLY A 5 -37.91 5.48 10.57
C GLY A 5 -38.80 4.73 9.57
N GLU A 6 -38.51 3.45 9.39
CA GLU A 6 -39.37 2.54 8.61
C GLU A 6 -40.60 2.16 9.45
N GLY A 7 -41.74 2.03 8.79
CA GLY A 7 -43.00 1.68 9.46
C GLY A 7 -44.16 1.59 8.46
N TYR A 8 -45.38 1.40 9.00
CA TYR A 8 -46.60 1.32 8.21
C TYR A 8 -47.39 2.62 8.30
N LEU A 9 -47.98 3.04 7.20
CA LEU A 9 -48.81 4.24 7.16
C LEU A 9 -50.12 4.02 7.88
N VAL A 10 -50.51 5.00 8.72
CA VAL A 10 -51.83 5.03 9.41
C VAL A 10 -52.48 6.39 9.15
N ASN A 11 -53.78 6.44 9.14
CA ASN A 11 -54.56 7.67 8.86
C ASN A 11 -54.23 8.34 7.52
N SER A 12 -53.84 7.53 6.51
CA SER A 12 -53.35 7.98 5.20
C SER A 12 -54.31 7.61 4.05
N GLY A 13 -55.60 7.44 4.35
CA GLY A 13 -56.65 7.10 3.37
C GLY A 13 -56.33 5.81 2.60
N GLN A 14 -56.28 5.91 1.28
CA GLN A 14 -56.01 4.76 0.40
C GLN A 14 -54.59 4.16 0.54
N PHE A 15 -53.70 4.82 1.29
CA PHE A 15 -52.32 4.36 1.50
C PHE A 15 -52.15 3.70 2.91
N ASN A 16 -53.25 3.58 3.69
CA ASN A 16 -53.18 2.90 5.00
C ASN A 16 -52.66 1.48 4.89
N GLY A 17 -51.82 1.09 5.84
CA GLY A 17 -51.23 -0.24 5.93
C GLY A 17 -50.09 -0.52 4.98
N LEU A 18 -49.72 0.42 4.10
CA LEU A 18 -48.57 0.26 3.24
C LEU A 18 -47.26 0.48 4.05
N ASP A 19 -46.28 -0.34 3.74
CA ASP A 19 -44.90 -0.07 4.18
C ASP A 19 -44.41 1.29 3.68
N SER A 20 -43.62 1.99 4.48
CA SER A 20 -43.15 3.34 4.16
C SER A 20 -42.35 3.44 2.88
N ARG A 21 -41.66 2.39 2.45
CA ARG A 21 -40.92 2.36 1.17
C ARG A 21 -41.88 2.22 0.01
N GLU A 22 -42.79 1.23 0.07
CA GLU A 22 -43.83 1.02 -0.94
C GLU A 22 -44.75 2.24 -1.06
N ALA A 23 -45.09 2.86 0.07
CA ALA A 23 -45.94 4.04 0.11
C ALA A 23 -45.32 5.24 -0.64
N LYS A 24 -43.99 5.46 -0.56
CA LYS A 24 -43.32 6.54 -1.31
C LYS A 24 -43.55 6.42 -2.81
N ASP A 25 -43.44 5.22 -3.35
CA ASP A 25 -43.65 4.99 -4.78
C ASP A 25 -45.10 5.18 -5.19
N LYS A 26 -46.05 4.55 -4.46
CA LYS A 26 -47.48 4.66 -4.76
C LYS A 26 -48.04 6.08 -4.58
N ILE A 27 -47.59 6.80 -3.57
CA ILE A 27 -47.94 8.22 -3.40
C ILE A 27 -47.39 9.05 -4.53
N GLY A 28 -46.13 8.80 -4.94
CA GLY A 28 -45.50 9.50 -6.06
C GLY A 28 -46.26 9.30 -7.37
N ASP A 29 -46.70 8.07 -7.65
CA ASP A 29 -47.51 7.76 -8.83
C ASP A 29 -48.88 8.45 -8.78
N TYR A 30 -49.58 8.38 -7.65
CA TYR A 30 -50.82 9.05 -7.41
C TYR A 30 -50.75 10.58 -7.62
N LEU A 31 -49.70 11.22 -7.11
CA LEU A 31 -49.48 12.67 -7.30
C LEU A 31 -49.22 13.00 -8.78
N ASN A 32 -48.49 12.17 -9.48
CA ASN A 32 -48.22 12.34 -10.92
C ASN A 32 -49.52 12.17 -11.72
N ASP A 33 -50.32 11.15 -11.44
CA ASP A 33 -51.59 10.88 -12.15
C ASP A 33 -52.63 11.98 -11.94
N LYS A 34 -52.61 12.63 -10.78
CA LYS A 34 -53.44 13.79 -10.45
C LYS A 34 -52.91 15.10 -11.03
N GLY A 35 -51.72 15.11 -11.62
CA GLY A 35 -51.08 16.32 -12.15
C GLY A 35 -50.66 17.36 -11.08
N ILE A 36 -50.62 16.96 -9.79
CA ILE A 36 -50.28 17.84 -8.65
C ILE A 36 -48.87 17.62 -8.09
N GLY A 37 -48.12 16.64 -8.64
CA GLY A 37 -46.75 16.35 -8.25
C GLY A 37 -46.04 15.53 -9.32
N LYS A 38 -44.72 15.44 -9.18
CA LYS A 38 -43.86 14.66 -10.07
C LYS A 38 -42.76 13.98 -9.25
N LYS A 39 -42.53 12.68 -9.49
CA LYS A 39 -41.32 12.01 -8.98
C LYS A 39 -40.09 12.66 -9.56
N THR A 40 -39.16 13.06 -8.72
CA THR A 40 -37.87 13.63 -9.13
C THR A 40 -36.74 12.94 -8.40
N ILE A 41 -35.64 12.77 -9.09
CA ILE A 41 -34.39 12.28 -8.49
C ILE A 41 -33.53 13.49 -8.18
N ASN A 42 -33.19 13.68 -6.92
CA ASN A 42 -32.25 14.68 -6.48
C ASN A 42 -30.95 14.01 -6.12
N TYR A 43 -29.89 14.34 -6.82
CA TYR A 43 -28.55 13.86 -6.51
C TYR A 43 -28.01 14.62 -5.29
N ARG A 44 -27.39 13.92 -4.36
CA ARG A 44 -26.71 14.52 -3.20
C ARG A 44 -25.37 15.15 -3.56
N LEU A 45 -24.86 14.82 -4.73
CA LEU A 45 -23.62 15.37 -5.26
C LEU A 45 -23.91 16.76 -5.84
N ARG A 46 -23.06 17.74 -5.50
CA ARG A 46 -23.12 19.06 -6.12
C ARG A 46 -22.50 19.04 -7.49
N ASP A 47 -23.00 19.90 -8.39
CA ASP A 47 -22.42 20.09 -9.71
C ASP A 47 -20.95 20.51 -9.60
N TRP A 48 -20.13 19.99 -10.47
CA TRP A 48 -18.73 20.36 -10.55
C TRP A 48 -18.57 21.55 -11.51
N GLY A 49 -18.39 22.76 -10.93
CA GLY A 49 -18.02 23.93 -11.71
C GLY A 49 -16.56 23.83 -12.14
N ILE A 50 -16.32 23.70 -13.44
CA ILE A 50 -14.96 23.49 -13.98
C ILE A 50 -14.16 24.77 -14.21
N SER A 51 -14.81 25.93 -14.24
CA SER A 51 -14.21 27.24 -14.55
C SER A 51 -13.47 27.82 -13.34
N ARG A 52 -12.26 28.34 -13.55
CA ARG A 52 -11.44 29.01 -12.53
C ARG A 52 -10.85 30.31 -13.07
N GLN A 53 -11.02 31.37 -12.30
CA GLN A 53 -10.49 32.71 -12.56
C GLN A 53 -9.02 32.79 -12.15
N ARG A 54 -8.18 32.00 -12.79
CA ARG A 54 -6.73 31.95 -12.52
C ARG A 54 -5.95 31.66 -13.79
N TYR A 55 -4.69 32.10 -13.80
CA TYR A 55 -3.79 31.88 -14.94
C TYR A 55 -3.43 30.39 -15.10
N TRP A 56 -3.01 29.75 -14.01
CA TRP A 56 -2.53 28.36 -14.07
C TRP A 56 -3.68 27.38 -14.18
N GLY A 57 -3.75 26.72 -15.32
CA GLY A 57 -4.75 25.71 -15.63
C GLY A 57 -4.86 25.52 -17.14
N THR A 58 -5.60 24.51 -17.58
CA THR A 58 -5.90 24.29 -18.98
C THR A 58 -6.88 25.37 -19.46
N PRO A 59 -6.58 26.16 -20.51
CA PRO A 59 -7.52 27.10 -21.08
C PRO A 59 -8.81 26.43 -21.55
N ILE A 60 -9.95 27.07 -21.31
CA ILE A 60 -11.24 26.60 -21.83
C ILE A 60 -11.33 27.00 -23.31
N PRO A 61 -11.47 26.02 -24.26
CA PRO A 61 -11.32 26.28 -25.68
C PRO A 61 -12.61 26.82 -26.31
N VAL A 62 -13.11 27.96 -25.80
CA VAL A 62 -14.32 28.61 -26.34
C VAL A 62 -14.07 30.10 -26.61
N ILE A 63 -14.88 30.63 -27.52
CA ILE A 63 -14.88 32.02 -27.97
C ILE A 63 -16.29 32.57 -27.83
N TYR A 64 -16.41 33.81 -27.36
CA TYR A 64 -17.67 34.56 -27.25
C TYR A 64 -17.78 35.51 -28.43
N CYS A 65 -18.79 35.31 -29.28
CA CYS A 65 -19.08 36.13 -30.45
C CYS A 65 -20.49 36.71 -30.32
N GLU A 66 -20.63 38.02 -30.50
CA GLU A 66 -21.95 38.66 -30.39
C GLU A 66 -23.00 38.12 -31.37
N ARG A 67 -22.54 37.69 -32.56
CA ARG A 67 -23.44 37.16 -33.60
C ARG A 67 -23.68 35.65 -33.49
N CYS A 68 -22.66 34.89 -33.06
CA CYS A 68 -22.70 33.44 -33.11
C CYS A 68 -22.86 32.79 -31.71
N GLY A 69 -22.84 33.59 -30.64
CA GLY A 69 -22.86 33.10 -29.26
C GLY A 69 -21.53 32.43 -28.86
N ILE A 70 -21.62 31.37 -28.12
CA ILE A 70 -20.45 30.56 -27.70
C ILE A 70 -20.05 29.66 -28.85
N VAL A 71 -18.78 29.78 -29.28
CA VAL A 71 -18.23 29.03 -30.39
C VAL A 71 -17.00 28.26 -29.90
N PRO A 72 -16.92 26.92 -30.08
CA PRO A 72 -15.70 26.18 -29.78
C PRO A 72 -14.54 26.60 -30.69
N ILE A 73 -13.34 26.53 -30.17
CA ILE A 73 -12.12 26.70 -30.98
C ILE A 73 -11.99 25.49 -31.93
N PRO A 74 -11.71 25.70 -33.21
CA PRO A 74 -11.49 24.60 -34.18
C PRO A 74 -10.36 23.69 -33.72
N TYR A 75 -10.42 22.41 -34.11
CA TYR A 75 -9.40 21.42 -33.75
C TYR A 75 -8.01 21.77 -34.24
N GLU A 76 -7.92 22.37 -35.43
CA GLU A 76 -6.68 22.84 -36.05
C GLU A 76 -6.00 23.98 -35.29
N ASP A 77 -6.73 24.72 -34.47
CA ASP A 77 -6.24 25.81 -33.61
C ASP A 77 -5.94 25.37 -32.17
N LEU A 78 -6.06 24.09 -31.88
CA LEU A 78 -5.68 23.52 -30.57
C LEU A 78 -4.22 23.05 -30.57
N PRO A 79 -3.55 23.12 -29.39
CA PRO A 79 -4.03 23.58 -28.09
C PRO A 79 -4.04 25.11 -27.97
N VAL A 80 -4.93 25.62 -27.12
CA VAL A 80 -4.88 27.04 -26.72
C VAL A 80 -3.68 27.25 -25.80
N ILE A 81 -2.73 28.05 -26.25
CA ILE A 81 -1.48 28.30 -25.51
C ILE A 81 -1.66 29.50 -24.58
N LEU A 82 -1.27 29.32 -23.32
CA LEU A 82 -1.23 30.44 -22.34
C LEU A 82 -0.10 31.40 -22.71
N PRO A 83 -0.33 32.73 -22.66
CA PRO A 83 0.72 33.72 -22.92
C PRO A 83 1.77 33.67 -21.81
N THR A 84 3.03 33.80 -22.16
CA THR A 84 4.16 33.83 -21.20
C THR A 84 4.56 35.25 -20.79
N ASP A 85 4.14 36.24 -21.58
CA ASP A 85 4.38 37.66 -21.36
C ASP A 85 3.22 38.30 -20.59
N ILE A 86 3.12 37.98 -19.31
CA ILE A 86 2.01 38.45 -18.46
C ILE A 86 2.50 39.06 -17.16
N ASP A 87 1.80 40.10 -16.73
CA ASP A 87 1.97 40.70 -15.41
C ASP A 87 0.90 40.15 -14.44
N PHE A 88 1.31 39.66 -13.29
CA PHE A 88 0.40 39.22 -12.26
C PHE A 88 -0.09 40.42 -11.43
N PRO A 89 -1.39 40.74 -11.47
CA PRO A 89 -1.90 41.85 -10.75
C PRO A 89 -1.91 41.57 -9.22
N PRO A 90 -1.61 42.58 -8.39
CA PRO A 90 -1.53 42.40 -6.94
C PRO A 90 -2.90 42.11 -6.28
N ASP A 91 -4.00 42.29 -6.98
CA ASP A 91 -5.37 42.03 -6.51
C ASP A 91 -5.77 40.55 -6.62
N GLY A 92 -4.86 39.70 -7.07
CA GLY A 92 -5.06 38.24 -7.16
C GLY A 92 -6.00 37.78 -8.29
N LYS A 93 -6.45 38.68 -9.17
CA LYS A 93 -7.23 38.31 -10.36
C LYS A 93 -6.38 37.60 -11.41
N SER A 94 -7.06 36.85 -12.28
CA SER A 94 -6.37 36.22 -13.41
C SER A 94 -5.76 37.28 -14.34
N PRO A 95 -4.46 37.20 -14.63
CA PRO A 95 -3.82 38.16 -15.54
C PRO A 95 -4.34 38.07 -16.98
N LEU A 96 -5.00 36.94 -17.34
CA LEU A 96 -5.56 36.73 -18.68
C LEU A 96 -6.64 37.71 -19.05
N VAL A 97 -7.40 38.25 -18.06
CA VAL A 97 -8.49 39.23 -18.31
C VAL A 97 -8.00 40.57 -18.79
N ASN A 98 -6.70 40.87 -18.59
CA ASN A 98 -6.07 42.10 -19.02
C ASN A 98 -5.12 41.96 -20.21
N ASN A 99 -4.99 40.74 -20.76
CA ASN A 99 -4.10 40.49 -21.89
C ASN A 99 -4.87 40.58 -23.21
N ASP A 100 -4.86 41.74 -23.83
CA ASP A 100 -5.54 42.01 -25.10
C ASP A 100 -5.12 41.06 -26.24
N LYS A 101 -3.84 40.66 -26.28
CA LYS A 101 -3.32 39.73 -27.30
C LYS A 101 -3.93 38.31 -27.14
N PHE A 102 -4.22 37.91 -25.91
CA PHE A 102 -4.86 36.64 -25.64
C PHE A 102 -6.38 36.67 -25.86
N ILE A 103 -7.04 37.78 -25.46
CA ILE A 103 -8.48 37.91 -25.46
C ILE A 103 -9.04 38.14 -26.86
N LYS A 104 -8.47 39.09 -27.62
CA LYS A 104 -9.01 39.54 -28.91
C LYS A 104 -8.73 38.47 -29.97
N ILE A 105 -9.80 37.99 -30.59
CA ILE A 105 -9.72 36.96 -31.63
C ILE A 105 -10.85 37.18 -32.64
N ASN A 106 -10.66 36.69 -33.86
CA ASN A 106 -11.77 36.62 -34.83
C ASN A 106 -12.58 35.35 -34.65
N CYS A 107 -13.89 35.46 -34.68
CA CYS A 107 -14.78 34.33 -34.63
C CYS A 107 -14.51 33.36 -35.79
N PRO A 108 -14.21 32.07 -35.55
CA PRO A 108 -13.92 31.11 -36.61
C PRO A 108 -15.12 30.89 -37.53
N LYS A 109 -16.34 31.11 -37.01
CA LYS A 109 -17.61 30.88 -37.72
C LYS A 109 -18.01 32.05 -38.63
N CYS A 110 -17.95 33.27 -38.13
CA CYS A 110 -18.42 34.47 -38.91
C CYS A 110 -17.31 35.45 -39.24
N LYS A 111 -16.09 35.22 -38.82
CA LYS A 111 -14.89 36.06 -38.99
C LYS A 111 -14.97 37.48 -38.39
N GLY A 112 -16.05 37.79 -37.67
CA GLY A 112 -16.19 39.08 -36.94
C GLY A 112 -15.41 39.07 -35.65
N GLU A 113 -15.26 40.24 -35.00
CA GLU A 113 -14.63 40.42 -33.70
C GLU A 113 -15.27 39.52 -32.63
N ALA A 114 -14.44 38.94 -31.80
CA ALA A 114 -14.86 38.02 -30.75
C ALA A 114 -13.85 38.03 -29.60
N ARG A 115 -14.21 37.41 -28.48
CA ARG A 115 -13.37 37.33 -27.29
C ARG A 115 -13.13 35.86 -26.92
N ARG A 116 -11.87 35.53 -26.62
CA ARG A 116 -11.51 34.24 -26.06
C ARG A 116 -11.95 34.15 -24.60
N GLU A 117 -12.28 32.97 -24.13
CA GLU A 117 -12.46 32.69 -22.71
C GLU A 117 -11.14 32.90 -21.95
N THR A 118 -11.22 33.59 -20.81
CA THR A 118 -10.07 33.93 -19.96
C THR A 118 -9.98 33.07 -18.69
N ASP A 119 -11.03 32.29 -18.42
CA ASP A 119 -11.00 31.30 -17.34
C ASP A 119 -10.20 30.06 -17.79
N THR A 120 -9.56 29.42 -16.85
CA THR A 120 -8.92 28.12 -17.03
C THR A 120 -9.75 27.03 -16.36
N MET A 121 -9.51 25.78 -16.72
CA MET A 121 -10.18 24.65 -16.09
C MET A 121 -9.61 24.38 -14.71
N ASP A 122 -10.46 23.83 -13.84
CA ASP A 122 -10.05 23.29 -12.55
C ASP A 122 -8.93 22.25 -12.74
N THR A 123 -7.94 22.27 -11.85
CA THR A 123 -6.79 21.35 -11.91
C THR A 123 -7.19 19.87 -11.84
N PHE A 124 -8.34 19.55 -11.23
CA PHE A 124 -8.87 18.19 -11.25
C PHE A 124 -9.24 17.69 -12.65
N ILE A 125 -9.46 18.57 -13.63
CA ILE A 125 -9.63 18.13 -15.04
C ILE A 125 -8.38 17.38 -15.51
N CYS A 126 -7.20 17.95 -15.29
CA CYS A 126 -5.93 17.31 -15.68
C CYS A 126 -5.66 16.05 -14.88
N SER A 127 -5.84 16.09 -13.56
CA SER A 127 -5.60 14.94 -12.69
C SER A 127 -6.61 13.80 -12.88
N SER A 128 -7.76 14.07 -13.47
CA SER A 128 -8.80 13.06 -13.70
C SER A 128 -8.48 12.05 -14.80
N TRP A 129 -7.49 12.30 -15.63
CA TRP A 129 -7.13 11.42 -16.77
C TRP A 129 -5.62 11.30 -17.01
N TYR A 130 -4.75 11.86 -16.16
CA TYR A 130 -3.31 11.85 -16.35
C TYR A 130 -2.76 10.43 -16.54
N PHE A 131 -3.32 9.43 -15.86
CA PHE A 131 -2.93 8.02 -15.99
C PHE A 131 -3.22 7.47 -17.40
N LEU A 132 -4.28 7.94 -18.06
CA LEU A 132 -4.54 7.62 -19.47
C LEU A 132 -3.47 8.26 -20.37
N ARG A 133 -3.12 9.54 -20.15
CA ARG A 133 -2.08 10.21 -20.90
C ARG A 133 -0.72 9.52 -20.76
N TYR A 134 -0.43 8.95 -19.60
CA TYR A 134 0.82 8.21 -19.34
C TYR A 134 0.95 6.94 -20.19
N THR A 135 -0.14 6.36 -20.69
CA THR A 135 -0.09 5.20 -21.59
C THR A 135 0.57 5.53 -22.95
N SER A 136 0.52 6.80 -23.35
CA SER A 136 1.07 7.29 -24.64
C SER A 136 1.51 8.76 -24.54
N PRO A 137 2.54 9.09 -23.68
CA PRO A 137 2.88 10.47 -23.34
C PRO A 137 3.39 11.32 -24.50
N ARG A 138 3.91 10.68 -25.55
CA ARG A 138 4.47 11.35 -26.74
C ARG A 138 3.53 11.29 -27.97
N PHE A 139 2.31 10.84 -27.77
CA PHE A 139 1.33 10.77 -28.85
C PHE A 139 0.68 12.14 -29.04
N GLU A 140 0.72 12.70 -30.25
CA GLU A 140 0.32 14.09 -30.53
C GLU A 140 -1.00 14.22 -31.28
N ASP A 141 -1.45 13.15 -31.99
CA ASP A 141 -2.64 13.22 -32.84
C ASP A 141 -3.97 13.35 -32.05
N TYR A 142 -4.04 12.70 -30.87
CA TYR A 142 -5.21 12.68 -30.00
C TYR A 142 -4.81 12.75 -28.52
N PRO A 143 -5.76 13.00 -27.60
CA PRO A 143 -5.47 13.01 -26.16
C PRO A 143 -4.76 11.74 -25.66
N VAL A 144 -5.10 10.59 -26.20
CA VAL A 144 -4.53 9.29 -25.86
C VAL A 144 -4.52 8.36 -27.09
N ASN A 145 -3.51 7.51 -27.21
CA ASN A 145 -3.54 6.41 -28.18
C ASN A 145 -4.45 5.30 -27.63
N ARG A 146 -5.56 5.04 -28.29
CA ARG A 146 -6.57 4.07 -27.86
C ARG A 146 -5.98 2.68 -27.64
N GLY A 147 -5.19 2.16 -28.59
CA GLY A 147 -4.60 0.83 -28.46
C GLY A 147 -3.65 0.71 -27.26
N ALA A 148 -2.88 1.76 -26.96
CA ALA A 148 -2.05 1.81 -25.77
C ALA A 148 -2.89 1.89 -24.48
N ALA A 149 -3.96 2.71 -24.49
CA ALA A 149 -4.87 2.79 -23.35
C ALA A 149 -5.57 1.45 -23.10
N ASP A 150 -6.12 0.80 -24.12
CA ASP A 150 -6.82 -0.47 -23.99
C ASP A 150 -5.89 -1.62 -23.51
N TYR A 151 -4.57 -1.51 -23.79
CA TYR A 151 -3.58 -2.46 -23.28
C TYR A 151 -3.22 -2.23 -21.79
N TRP A 152 -3.02 -0.95 -21.39
CA TRP A 152 -2.53 -0.63 -20.05
C TRP A 152 -3.63 -0.41 -19.01
N MET A 153 -4.87 -0.12 -19.44
CA MET A 153 -5.97 0.16 -18.53
C MET A 153 -6.89 -1.07 -18.33
N PRO A 154 -7.54 -1.16 -17.17
CA PRO A 154 -7.45 -0.28 -16.00
C PRO A 154 -6.12 -0.43 -15.24
N VAL A 155 -5.75 0.58 -14.45
CA VAL A 155 -4.56 0.51 -13.56
C VAL A 155 -4.75 -0.60 -12.54
N ASP A 156 -3.78 -1.49 -12.40
CA ASP A 156 -3.87 -2.68 -11.53
C ASP A 156 -3.96 -2.32 -10.05
N GLN A 157 -3.12 -1.39 -9.59
CA GLN A 157 -3.07 -0.94 -8.22
C GLN A 157 -2.92 0.57 -8.13
N TYR A 158 -3.89 1.23 -7.51
CA TYR A 158 -3.88 2.67 -7.28
C TYR A 158 -3.74 2.98 -5.80
N ILE A 159 -2.84 3.90 -5.44
CA ILE A 159 -2.49 4.21 -4.05
C ILE A 159 -2.64 5.71 -3.82
N GLY A 160 -3.35 6.09 -2.76
CA GLY A 160 -3.54 7.49 -2.41
C GLY A 160 -4.19 7.70 -1.05
N GLY A 161 -4.23 8.96 -0.59
CA GLY A 161 -4.88 9.30 0.66
C GLY A 161 -6.40 9.15 0.61
N ILE A 162 -7.01 8.82 1.74
CA ILE A 162 -8.46 8.63 1.86
C ILE A 162 -9.26 9.88 1.52
N GLU A 163 -8.69 11.08 1.70
CA GLU A 163 -9.32 12.37 1.37
C GLU A 163 -9.68 12.49 -0.11
N HIS A 164 -9.01 11.76 -0.98
CA HIS A 164 -9.27 11.78 -2.42
C HIS A 164 -10.49 10.96 -2.84
N ALA A 165 -11.10 10.19 -1.94
CA ALA A 165 -12.28 9.38 -2.24
C ALA A 165 -13.46 10.22 -2.78
N VAL A 166 -13.67 11.42 -2.24
CA VAL A 166 -14.72 12.36 -2.64
C VAL A 166 -14.22 13.51 -3.52
N LEU A 167 -12.96 13.49 -3.92
CA LEU A 167 -12.32 14.49 -4.78
C LEU A 167 -11.79 13.82 -6.05
N HIS A 168 -10.47 13.62 -6.12
CA HIS A 168 -9.78 13.08 -7.28
C HIS A 168 -10.40 11.76 -7.80
N LEU A 169 -10.67 10.80 -6.93
CA LEU A 169 -11.18 9.48 -7.34
C LEU A 169 -12.58 9.57 -7.96
N LEU A 170 -13.43 10.43 -7.40
CA LEU A 170 -14.75 10.68 -7.96
C LEU A 170 -14.67 11.27 -9.37
N TYR A 171 -13.81 12.28 -9.55
CA TYR A 171 -13.62 12.92 -10.84
C TYR A 171 -12.93 12.00 -11.86
N ALA A 172 -11.94 11.23 -11.44
CA ALA A 172 -11.26 10.25 -12.28
C ALA A 172 -12.24 9.21 -12.84
N ARG A 173 -13.12 8.66 -11.99
CA ARG A 173 -14.18 7.72 -12.41
C ARG A 173 -15.18 8.38 -13.37
N PHE A 174 -15.66 9.58 -13.02
CA PHE A 174 -16.57 10.31 -13.90
C PHE A 174 -15.94 10.59 -15.27
N PHE A 175 -14.70 11.06 -15.28
CA PHE A 175 -13.99 11.39 -16.51
C PHE A 175 -13.71 10.17 -17.38
N THR A 176 -13.35 9.04 -16.78
CA THR A 176 -13.16 7.78 -17.49
C THR A 176 -14.45 7.31 -18.17
N LYS A 177 -15.60 7.38 -17.46
CA LYS A 177 -16.91 7.05 -18.03
C LYS A 177 -17.28 7.98 -19.19
N PHE A 178 -17.04 9.28 -19.04
CA PHE A 178 -17.24 10.25 -20.11
C PHE A 178 -16.37 9.94 -21.35
N LEU A 179 -15.09 9.61 -21.16
CA LEU A 179 -14.19 9.25 -22.25
C LEU A 179 -14.60 7.94 -22.94
N LYS A 180 -15.16 6.99 -22.19
CA LYS A 180 -15.77 5.78 -22.75
C LYS A 180 -17.00 6.11 -23.59
N ASP A 181 -17.93 6.91 -23.07
CA ASP A 181 -19.13 7.31 -23.76
C ASP A 181 -18.84 8.05 -25.08
N THR A 182 -17.72 8.78 -25.13
CA THR A 182 -17.24 9.46 -26.34
C THR A 182 -16.37 8.59 -27.24
N GLY A 183 -16.11 7.33 -26.87
CA GLY A 183 -15.36 6.36 -27.66
C GLY A 183 -13.84 6.54 -27.66
N VAL A 184 -13.32 7.32 -26.71
CA VAL A 184 -11.86 7.55 -26.58
C VAL A 184 -11.14 6.36 -25.94
N VAL A 185 -11.78 5.67 -24.99
CA VAL A 185 -11.28 4.48 -24.30
C VAL A 185 -12.37 3.41 -24.18
N GLU A 186 -12.00 2.15 -23.92
CA GLU A 186 -12.96 1.04 -23.71
C GLU A 186 -13.30 0.85 -22.22
N THR A 187 -12.36 1.14 -21.33
CA THR A 187 -12.55 0.94 -19.88
C THR A 187 -13.57 1.92 -19.31
N ASP A 188 -14.40 1.47 -18.36
CA ASP A 188 -15.36 2.31 -17.64
C ASP A 188 -14.98 2.58 -16.18
N GLU A 189 -13.99 1.88 -15.66
CA GLU A 189 -13.40 2.15 -14.36
C GLU A 189 -11.88 2.32 -14.51
N PRO A 190 -11.29 3.36 -13.91
CA PRO A 190 -9.88 3.66 -14.12
C PRO A 190 -8.94 2.73 -13.32
N PHE A 191 -9.39 2.15 -12.20
CA PHE A 191 -8.56 1.42 -11.25
C PHE A 191 -9.19 0.08 -10.89
N THR A 192 -8.41 -1.01 -10.92
CA THR A 192 -8.85 -2.35 -10.50
C THR A 192 -8.87 -2.46 -8.99
N ASN A 193 -7.78 -2.05 -8.33
CA ASN A 193 -7.63 -2.08 -6.89
C ASN A 193 -7.23 -0.71 -6.36
N LEU A 194 -7.78 -0.35 -5.22
CA LEU A 194 -7.49 0.89 -4.51
C LEU A 194 -6.95 0.58 -3.12
N LEU A 195 -5.76 1.10 -2.83
CA LEU A 195 -5.21 1.15 -1.48
C LEU A 195 -5.31 2.58 -0.95
N THR A 196 -6.17 2.79 0.05
CA THR A 196 -6.29 4.08 0.73
C THR A 196 -5.30 4.15 1.87
N GLN A 197 -4.40 5.14 1.81
CA GLN A 197 -3.39 5.37 2.86
C GLN A 197 -4.00 6.11 4.04
N GLY A 198 -3.63 5.69 5.26
CA GLY A 198 -3.89 6.42 6.49
C GLY A 198 -3.11 7.75 6.55
N MET A 199 -3.45 8.57 7.54
CA MET A 199 -2.81 9.87 7.74
C MET A 199 -1.51 9.72 8.51
N VAL A 200 -0.51 10.55 8.18
CA VAL A 200 0.67 10.71 9.03
C VAL A 200 0.38 11.79 10.06
N VAL A 201 0.43 11.39 11.33
CA VAL A 201 0.21 12.27 12.47
C VAL A 201 1.50 12.42 13.28
N LYS A 202 1.67 13.55 13.95
CA LYS A 202 2.75 13.79 14.89
C LYS A 202 2.19 14.53 16.10
N ASP A 203 2.54 14.09 17.30
CA ASP A 203 2.06 14.65 18.55
C ASP A 203 0.52 14.63 18.65
N GLY A 204 -0.10 13.54 18.18
CA GLY A 204 -1.54 13.32 18.21
C GLY A 204 -2.35 14.19 17.23
N ALA A 205 -1.69 14.85 16.26
CA ALA A 205 -2.36 15.73 15.30
C ALA A 205 -1.83 15.53 13.88
N LYS A 206 -2.72 15.75 12.88
CA LYS A 206 -2.31 15.82 11.47
C LYS A 206 -1.21 16.87 11.32
N MET A 207 -0.14 16.51 10.61
CA MET A 207 0.95 17.44 10.30
C MET A 207 0.46 18.63 9.51
N SER A 208 0.81 19.83 9.96
CA SER A 208 0.53 21.08 9.25
C SER A 208 1.56 22.16 9.57
N LYS A 209 1.86 23.02 8.58
CA LYS A 209 2.78 24.15 8.78
C LYS A 209 2.30 25.09 9.89
N SER A 210 0.98 25.28 10.01
CA SER A 210 0.40 26.17 11.04
C SER A 210 0.55 25.63 12.46
N LYS A 211 0.73 24.32 12.64
CA LYS A 211 0.98 23.68 13.95
C LYS A 211 2.45 23.50 14.26
N GLY A 212 3.33 23.70 13.28
CA GLY A 212 4.79 23.52 13.46
C GLY A 212 5.21 22.08 13.68
N ASN A 213 4.35 21.08 13.41
CA ASN A 213 4.62 19.66 13.61
C ASN A 213 4.94 18.91 12.31
N VAL A 214 5.36 19.64 11.28
CA VAL A 214 5.79 19.03 10.01
C VAL A 214 7.17 18.44 10.16
N VAL A 215 7.37 17.25 9.62
CA VAL A 215 8.69 16.61 9.45
C VAL A 215 9.10 16.79 8.00
N ASP A 216 10.29 17.35 7.80
CA ASP A 216 10.88 17.45 6.47
C ASP A 216 11.58 16.13 6.13
N PRO A 217 11.20 15.46 5.05
CA PRO A 217 11.89 14.25 4.60
C PRO A 217 13.37 14.46 4.34
N ASP A 218 13.78 15.65 3.87
CA ASP A 218 15.18 15.95 3.54
C ASP A 218 16.06 15.88 4.79
N ASP A 219 15.60 16.42 5.93
CA ASP A 219 16.32 16.32 7.21
C ASP A 219 16.57 14.86 7.64
N ILE A 220 15.60 13.98 7.38
CA ILE A 220 15.72 12.55 7.68
C ILE A 220 16.67 11.86 6.72
N ILE A 221 16.56 12.18 5.44
CA ILE A 221 17.40 11.60 4.39
C ILE A 221 18.86 11.99 4.59
N ASP A 222 19.12 13.25 4.89
CA ASP A 222 20.47 13.76 5.13
C ASP A 222 21.13 13.12 6.37
N LYS A 223 20.35 12.90 7.42
CA LYS A 223 20.87 12.35 8.68
C LYS A 223 20.98 10.83 8.70
N TYR A 224 20.00 10.13 8.13
CA TYR A 224 19.86 8.68 8.27
C TYR A 224 19.84 7.91 6.97
N GLY A 225 19.73 8.61 5.82
CA GLY A 225 19.58 8.01 4.50
C GLY A 225 18.12 7.68 4.12
N ALA A 226 17.86 7.68 2.82
CA ALA A 226 16.52 7.43 2.26
C ALA A 226 15.96 6.06 2.65
N ASP A 227 16.78 5.02 2.70
CA ASP A 227 16.36 3.66 3.05
C ASP A 227 15.89 3.56 4.50
N THR A 228 16.46 4.35 5.41
CA THR A 228 15.98 4.42 6.80
C THR A 228 14.58 5.02 6.87
N ALA A 229 14.34 6.12 6.15
CA ALA A 229 13.02 6.74 6.08
C ALA A 229 11.98 5.77 5.49
N ARG A 230 12.31 5.10 4.39
CA ARG A 230 11.46 4.08 3.76
C ARG A 230 11.12 2.94 4.71
N LEU A 231 12.14 2.37 5.34
CA LEU A 231 11.97 1.26 6.27
C LEU A 231 11.08 1.65 7.45
N PHE A 232 11.31 2.82 8.05
CA PHE A 232 10.50 3.32 9.16
C PHE A 232 9.02 3.45 8.78
N ILE A 233 8.71 4.11 7.65
CA ILE A 233 7.33 4.32 7.20
C ILE A 233 6.63 2.98 6.97
N LEU A 234 7.28 2.04 6.29
CA LEU A 234 6.70 0.74 5.94
C LEU A 234 6.61 -0.21 7.15
N PHE A 235 7.44 -0.01 8.17
CA PHE A 235 7.45 -0.85 9.37
C PHE A 235 6.46 -0.40 10.45
N THR A 236 6.21 0.91 10.57
CA THR A 236 5.48 1.47 11.72
C THR A 236 4.02 1.05 11.75
N SER A 237 3.35 1.02 10.60
CA SER A 237 1.90 0.76 10.52
C SER A 237 1.54 0.09 9.19
N PRO A 238 0.47 -0.72 9.16
CA PRO A 238 -0.16 -1.08 7.88
C PRO A 238 -0.55 0.17 7.09
N PRO A 239 -0.44 0.17 5.76
CA PRO A 239 -0.61 1.39 4.95
C PRO A 239 -2.00 2.02 5.07
N GLU A 240 -3.05 1.25 5.41
CA GLU A 240 -4.42 1.75 5.57
C GLU A 240 -4.66 2.44 6.92
N LYS A 241 -3.75 2.29 7.87
CA LYS A 241 -3.88 2.88 9.21
C LYS A 241 -3.06 4.15 9.33
N ASP A 242 -3.49 5.01 10.23
CA ASP A 242 -2.71 6.20 10.57
C ASP A 242 -1.35 5.81 11.12
N LEU A 243 -0.33 6.56 10.70
CA LEU A 243 1.04 6.43 11.14
C LEU A 243 1.35 7.54 12.13
N ASP A 244 1.70 7.18 13.36
CA ASP A 244 2.20 8.14 14.35
C ASP A 244 3.72 8.27 14.20
N TRP A 245 4.17 9.49 13.87
CA TRP A 245 5.58 9.76 13.63
C TRP A 245 6.39 9.70 14.93
N SER A 246 7.48 8.94 14.90
CA SER A 246 8.39 8.75 16.03
C SER A 246 9.85 8.87 15.60
N ASP A 247 10.55 9.89 16.08
CA ASP A 247 11.98 10.07 15.80
C ASP A 247 12.80 8.90 16.37
N GLN A 248 12.39 8.33 17.52
CA GLN A 248 13.00 7.12 18.08
C GLN A 248 12.80 5.88 17.19
N GLY A 249 11.64 5.81 16.50
CA GLY A 249 11.36 4.77 15.53
C GLY A 249 12.29 4.85 14.32
N VAL A 250 12.55 6.06 13.81
CA VAL A 250 13.53 6.31 12.74
C VAL A 250 14.92 5.83 13.14
N GLU A 251 15.39 6.19 14.36
CA GLU A 251 16.67 5.71 14.89
C GLU A 251 16.70 4.17 15.03
N GLY A 252 15.57 3.57 15.41
CA GLY A 252 15.42 2.12 15.47
C GLY A 252 15.63 1.45 14.11
N ALA A 253 15.02 2.01 13.07
CA ALA A 253 15.20 1.55 11.69
C ALA A 253 16.67 1.70 11.23
N TYR A 254 17.29 2.83 11.49
CA TYR A 254 18.71 3.06 11.21
C TYR A 254 19.63 2.04 11.89
N ARG A 255 19.43 1.80 13.21
CA ARG A 255 20.21 0.78 13.94
C ARG A 255 20.02 -0.63 13.37
N PHE A 256 18.80 -0.95 12.93
CA PHE A 256 18.54 -2.25 12.27
C PHE A 256 19.31 -2.37 10.95
N LEU A 257 19.28 -1.37 10.08
CA LEU A 257 20.04 -1.39 8.82
C LEU A 257 21.53 -1.52 9.04
N ASN A 258 22.10 -0.82 10.05
CA ASN A 258 23.50 -0.97 10.43
C ASN A 258 23.84 -2.37 10.94
N ARG A 259 22.91 -3.05 11.60
CA ARG A 259 23.09 -4.46 11.98
C ARG A 259 23.14 -5.36 10.75
N VAL A 260 22.19 -5.18 9.82
CA VAL A 260 22.19 -5.96 8.58
C VAL A 260 23.48 -5.73 7.79
N TRP A 261 23.88 -4.47 7.65
CA TRP A 261 25.13 -4.10 6.98
C TRP A 261 26.34 -4.85 7.57
N ARG A 262 26.51 -4.82 8.89
CA ARG A 262 27.60 -5.54 9.56
C ARG A 262 27.56 -7.05 9.31
N LEU A 263 26.39 -7.66 9.40
CA LEU A 263 26.21 -9.09 9.12
C LEU A 263 26.67 -9.46 7.72
N VAL A 264 26.29 -8.66 6.71
CA VAL A 264 26.66 -8.87 5.30
C VAL A 264 28.15 -8.59 5.08
N THR A 265 28.69 -7.50 5.62
CA THR A 265 30.10 -7.13 5.50
C THR A 265 31.03 -8.22 6.07
N GLU A 266 30.69 -8.73 7.25
CA GLU A 266 31.46 -9.81 7.88
C GLU A 266 31.44 -11.09 7.03
N CYS A 267 30.29 -11.38 6.40
CA CYS A 267 30.16 -12.51 5.48
C CYS A 267 30.92 -12.28 4.15
N GLY A 268 30.87 -11.08 3.58
CA GLY A 268 31.53 -10.70 2.33
C GLY A 268 33.06 -10.70 2.42
N MET A 269 33.61 -10.07 3.47
CA MET A 269 35.08 -9.98 3.66
C MET A 269 35.74 -11.36 3.84
N GLN A 270 35.09 -12.29 4.54
CA GLN A 270 35.62 -13.63 4.72
C GLN A 270 35.71 -14.42 3.40
N ASN A 271 34.97 -14.03 2.36
CA ASN A 271 35.02 -14.65 1.05
C ASN A 271 36.16 -14.10 0.14
N ALA A 272 36.59 -12.86 0.36
CA ALA A 272 37.61 -12.20 -0.44
C ALA A 272 39.03 -12.70 -0.11
N GLU A 273 39.28 -13.06 1.13
CA GLU A 273 40.62 -13.46 1.60
C GLU A 273 40.90 -14.98 1.50
N TYR A 274 39.89 -15.84 1.51
CA TYR A 274 40.06 -17.29 1.55
C TYR A 274 39.08 -18.01 0.62
N GLY A 275 39.62 -18.66 -0.42
CA GLY A 275 38.83 -19.49 -1.34
C GLY A 275 38.01 -20.58 -0.60
N ILE A 276 36.78 -20.79 -1.04
CA ILE A 276 35.75 -21.65 -0.41
C ILE A 276 36.29 -23.10 -0.23
N LYS A 277 36.46 -23.54 1.00
CA LYS A 277 36.52 -24.97 1.36
C LYS A 277 35.48 -25.26 2.42
N ASP A 278 34.64 -26.18 2.10
CA ASP A 278 33.45 -26.60 2.86
C ASP A 278 33.90 -27.55 4.01
N ASN A 279 34.06 -27.03 5.21
CA ASN A 279 34.16 -27.83 6.45
C ASN A 279 34.24 -26.91 7.69
N SER A 280 33.12 -26.41 8.14
CA SER A 280 32.99 -25.88 9.52
C SER A 280 31.69 -26.40 10.13
N GLU A 281 31.79 -27.11 11.25
CA GLU A 281 30.66 -27.55 12.05
C GLU A 281 29.95 -26.30 12.64
N PHE A 282 28.85 -25.95 12.05
CA PHE A 282 27.89 -25.03 12.70
C PHE A 282 27.16 -25.80 13.81
N ARG A 283 27.00 -25.17 14.99
CA ARG A 283 26.23 -25.77 16.10
C ARG A 283 24.73 -25.91 15.79
N ILE A 284 24.22 -25.14 14.80
CA ILE A 284 22.84 -25.27 14.32
C ILE A 284 22.91 -26.08 13.02
N PRO A 285 22.11 -27.14 12.89
CA PRO A 285 22.06 -27.95 11.69
C PRO A 285 21.71 -27.13 10.44
N ASN A 286 22.31 -27.43 9.30
CA ASN A 286 21.96 -26.82 8.00
C ASN A 286 20.47 -26.96 7.68
N SER A 287 19.79 -28.00 8.18
CA SER A 287 18.36 -28.21 8.07
C SER A 287 17.56 -27.07 8.74
N GLU A 288 17.95 -26.67 9.93
CA GLU A 288 17.26 -25.59 10.66
C GLU A 288 17.47 -24.22 10.02
N LEU A 289 18.69 -23.91 9.54
CA LEU A 289 18.93 -22.69 8.76
C LEU A 289 18.04 -22.64 7.51
N ARG A 290 17.97 -23.72 6.76
CA ARG A 290 17.10 -23.82 5.58
C ARG A 290 15.63 -23.65 5.96
N ARG A 291 15.18 -24.30 7.02
CA ARG A 291 13.82 -24.20 7.51
C ARG A 291 13.44 -22.75 7.84
N ILE A 292 14.30 -22.03 8.59
CA ILE A 292 14.08 -20.62 8.95
C ILE A 292 14.05 -19.76 7.69
N THR A 293 14.97 -19.97 6.74
CA THR A 293 15.02 -19.23 5.47
C THR A 293 13.72 -19.39 4.69
N HIS A 294 13.29 -20.64 4.44
CA HIS A 294 12.07 -20.90 3.67
C HIS A 294 10.81 -20.43 4.39
N LYS A 295 10.74 -20.54 5.71
CA LYS A 295 9.65 -19.97 6.52
C LYS A 295 9.58 -18.46 6.40
N THR A 296 10.73 -17.78 6.37
CA THR A 296 10.78 -16.33 6.20
C THR A 296 10.34 -15.92 4.80
N ILE A 297 10.83 -16.59 3.76
CA ILE A 297 10.39 -16.35 2.37
C ILE A 297 8.86 -16.43 2.28
N LYS A 298 8.29 -17.54 2.77
CA LYS A 298 6.84 -17.74 2.75
C LYS A 298 6.10 -16.57 3.41
N ARG A 299 6.47 -16.23 4.66
CA ARG A 299 5.78 -15.21 5.43
C ARG A 299 5.88 -13.83 4.78
N VAL A 300 7.07 -13.46 4.31
CA VAL A 300 7.28 -12.16 3.63
C VAL A 300 6.49 -12.09 2.33
N THR A 301 6.48 -13.17 1.54
CA THR A 301 5.73 -13.24 0.28
C THR A 301 4.22 -13.06 0.52
N GLU A 302 3.64 -13.85 1.44
CA GLU A 302 2.21 -13.78 1.76
C GLU A 302 1.80 -12.41 2.33
N ASP A 303 2.63 -11.81 3.20
CA ASP A 303 2.36 -10.50 3.80
C ASP A 303 2.39 -9.37 2.76
N ILE A 304 3.27 -9.45 1.74
CA ILE A 304 3.35 -8.46 0.65
C ILE A 304 2.25 -8.69 -0.38
N GLU A 305 2.13 -9.90 -0.91
CA GLU A 305 1.31 -10.21 -2.09
C GLU A 305 -0.19 -10.18 -1.77
N GLU A 306 -0.59 -10.79 -0.65
CA GLU A 306 -2.00 -10.96 -0.32
C GLU A 306 -2.59 -9.81 0.50
N ARG A 307 -1.77 -9.13 1.33
CA ARG A 307 -2.27 -8.28 2.42
C ARG A 307 -1.70 -6.87 2.43
N PHE A 308 -0.65 -6.56 1.69
CA PHE A 308 0.12 -5.31 1.82
C PHE A 308 0.55 -5.00 3.27
N HIS A 309 0.78 -6.04 4.08
CA HIS A 309 1.21 -5.92 5.47
C HIS A 309 2.74 -5.80 5.57
N PHE A 310 3.27 -4.70 5.09
CA PHE A 310 4.72 -4.46 5.04
C PHE A 310 5.38 -4.51 6.42
N ASN A 311 4.69 -4.05 7.45
CA ASN A 311 5.17 -4.07 8.83
C ASN A 311 5.40 -5.49 9.36
N THR A 312 4.54 -6.45 9.04
CA THR A 312 4.71 -7.85 9.43
C THR A 312 5.77 -8.55 8.59
N ALA A 313 5.87 -8.23 7.31
CA ALA A 313 6.95 -8.69 6.44
C ALA A 313 8.32 -8.24 6.97
N ILE A 314 8.47 -6.95 7.31
CA ILE A 314 9.70 -6.41 7.90
C ILE A 314 9.99 -7.06 9.26
N SER A 315 8.97 -7.30 10.10
CA SER A 315 9.14 -8.03 11.36
C SER A 315 9.70 -9.43 11.13
N ALA A 316 9.20 -10.16 10.12
CA ALA A 316 9.72 -11.48 9.77
C ALA A 316 11.19 -11.43 9.31
N ILE A 317 11.57 -10.39 8.57
CA ILE A 317 12.97 -10.16 8.18
C ILE A 317 13.83 -9.85 9.41
N MET A 318 13.34 -9.05 10.36
CA MET A 318 14.05 -8.77 11.61
C MET A 318 14.27 -10.03 12.45
N GLU A 319 13.27 -10.91 12.55
CA GLU A 319 13.38 -12.23 13.18
C GLU A 319 14.44 -13.08 12.48
N PHE A 320 14.47 -13.06 11.14
CA PHE A 320 15.45 -13.78 10.34
C PHE A 320 16.87 -13.27 10.60
N VAL A 321 17.09 -11.96 10.62
CA VAL A 321 18.39 -11.36 10.97
C VAL A 321 18.83 -11.78 12.36
N ASN A 322 17.94 -11.82 13.35
CA ASN A 322 18.26 -12.27 14.68
C ASN A 322 18.70 -13.75 14.70
N ALA A 323 18.02 -14.60 13.94
CA ALA A 323 18.39 -16.01 13.81
C ALA A 323 19.78 -16.18 13.14
N LEU A 324 20.06 -15.41 12.09
CA LEU A 324 21.36 -15.42 11.41
C LEU A 324 22.50 -15.00 12.37
N TYR A 325 22.30 -13.99 13.22
CA TYR A 325 23.27 -13.61 14.24
C TYR A 325 23.49 -14.70 15.29
N GLN A 326 22.44 -15.40 15.70
CA GLN A 326 22.56 -16.52 16.65
C GLN A 326 23.39 -17.68 16.03
N ILE A 327 23.15 -17.97 14.76
CA ILE A 327 23.89 -18.98 14.02
C ILE A 327 25.36 -18.58 13.88
N GLN A 328 25.64 -17.37 13.49
CA GLN A 328 27.00 -16.83 13.36
C GLN A 328 27.74 -16.82 14.73
N GLY A 329 27.09 -16.37 15.80
CA GLY A 329 27.69 -16.29 17.15
C GLY A 329 27.97 -17.64 17.79
N SER A 330 27.30 -18.70 17.35
CA SER A 330 27.46 -20.05 17.90
C SER A 330 28.68 -20.82 17.36
N GLY A 331 29.35 -20.35 16.28
CA GLY A 331 30.41 -21.10 15.62
C GLY A 331 31.63 -20.33 15.08
N VAL A 332 31.63 -18.99 15.04
CA VAL A 332 32.58 -18.23 14.20
C VAL A 332 33.56 -17.36 15.01
N ARG A 333 34.04 -17.79 16.19
CA ARG A 333 35.17 -17.15 16.85
C ARG A 333 36.46 -18.00 16.72
N GLY A 334 36.73 -18.55 15.56
CA GLY A 334 38.03 -19.13 15.20
C GLY A 334 38.59 -18.34 14.02
N GLN A 335 39.80 -17.77 14.19
CA GLN A 335 40.56 -17.18 13.07
C GLN A 335 40.63 -18.21 11.93
N GLY A 336 40.02 -17.90 10.77
CA GLY A 336 40.12 -18.72 9.54
C GLY A 336 38.95 -19.64 9.22
N SER A 337 37.80 -19.56 9.88
CA SER A 337 36.62 -20.36 9.51
C SER A 337 35.87 -19.74 8.30
N LYS A 338 35.73 -20.55 7.27
CA LYS A 338 35.06 -20.21 6.01
C LYS A 338 33.55 -20.12 6.19
N VAL A 339 32.92 -19.14 5.53
CA VAL A 339 31.46 -19.02 5.48
C VAL A 339 30.87 -20.23 4.75
N ASN A 340 29.96 -20.96 5.40
CA ASN A 340 29.24 -22.07 4.80
C ASN A 340 28.41 -21.57 3.59
N SER A 341 28.42 -22.33 2.49
CA SER A 341 27.65 -22.01 1.28
C SER A 341 26.17 -21.79 1.55
N LYS A 342 25.58 -22.51 2.50
CA LYS A 342 24.19 -22.37 2.93
C LYS A 342 23.92 -21.08 3.71
N PHE A 343 24.87 -20.63 4.49
CA PHE A 343 24.76 -19.33 5.18
C PHE A 343 24.83 -18.18 4.19
N ARG A 344 25.71 -18.28 3.18
CA ARG A 344 25.78 -17.32 2.08
C ARG A 344 24.45 -17.26 1.29
N GLU A 345 23.86 -18.40 0.99
CA GLU A 345 22.56 -18.51 0.34
C GLU A 345 21.47 -17.79 1.17
N ALA A 346 21.47 -17.98 2.49
CA ALA A 346 20.56 -17.31 3.41
C ALA A 346 20.76 -15.77 3.45
N ILE A 347 22.02 -15.31 3.40
CA ILE A 347 22.34 -13.86 3.31
C ILE A 347 21.86 -13.29 1.98
N ASN A 348 22.10 -13.96 0.84
CA ASN A 348 21.58 -13.50 -0.46
C ASN A 348 20.05 -13.44 -0.45
N THR A 349 19.38 -14.43 0.12
CA THR A 349 17.93 -14.41 0.32
C THR A 349 17.49 -13.21 1.16
N LEU A 350 18.17 -12.94 2.27
CA LEU A 350 17.88 -11.76 3.10
C LEU A 350 17.97 -10.46 2.31
N ILE A 351 18.99 -10.29 1.48
CA ILE A 351 19.18 -9.09 0.65
C ILE A 351 18.05 -8.95 -0.36
N ILE A 352 17.66 -10.03 -1.04
CA ILE A 352 16.54 -10.00 -2.00
C ILE A 352 15.24 -9.64 -1.28
N LEU A 353 14.94 -10.25 -0.12
CA LEU A 353 13.74 -9.93 0.65
C LEU A 353 13.71 -8.48 1.16
N LEU A 354 14.86 -7.88 1.41
CA LEU A 354 14.98 -6.48 1.84
C LEU A 354 14.87 -5.49 0.69
N SER A 355 15.23 -5.88 -0.54
CA SER A 355 15.37 -4.96 -1.68
C SER A 355 14.12 -4.11 -1.97
N PRO A 356 12.86 -4.56 -1.83
CA PRO A 356 11.70 -3.71 -2.04
C PRO A 356 11.55 -2.60 -0.99
N PHE A 357 12.04 -2.82 0.20
CA PHE A 357 11.94 -1.88 1.33
C PHE A 357 13.09 -0.88 1.34
N VAL A 358 14.31 -1.36 1.10
CA VAL A 358 15.57 -0.60 1.24
C VAL A 358 16.48 -0.84 0.03
N PRO A 359 16.07 -0.33 -1.16
CA PRO A 359 16.70 -0.70 -2.42
C PRO A 359 18.17 -0.30 -2.54
N HIS A 360 18.57 0.85 -1.99
CA HIS A 360 19.93 1.37 -2.16
C HIS A 360 20.94 0.54 -1.36
N ILE A 361 20.68 0.31 -0.08
CA ILE A 361 21.57 -0.51 0.76
C ILE A 361 21.54 -1.98 0.34
N ALA A 362 20.40 -2.47 -0.19
CA ALA A 362 20.31 -3.83 -0.70
C ALA A 362 21.17 -4.03 -1.95
N GLU A 363 21.19 -3.08 -2.87
CA GLU A 363 22.04 -3.11 -4.06
C GLU A 363 23.53 -3.14 -3.69
N GLU A 364 23.95 -2.27 -2.76
CA GLU A 364 25.33 -2.21 -2.29
C GLU A 364 25.74 -3.52 -1.59
N MET A 365 24.88 -4.06 -0.73
CA MET A 365 25.13 -5.35 -0.07
C MET A 365 25.21 -6.50 -1.08
N TRP A 366 24.42 -6.46 -2.15
CA TRP A 366 24.44 -7.47 -3.21
C TRP A 366 25.78 -7.50 -3.96
N GLU A 367 26.31 -6.32 -4.27
CA GLU A 367 27.64 -6.18 -4.89
C GLU A 367 28.76 -6.62 -3.94
N MET A 368 28.69 -6.23 -2.67
CA MET A 368 29.66 -6.65 -1.63
C MET A 368 29.72 -8.17 -1.44
N MET A 369 28.62 -8.85 -1.64
CA MET A 369 28.60 -10.33 -1.65
C MET A 369 29.25 -10.92 -2.91
N GLY A 370 29.73 -10.12 -3.86
CA GLY A 370 30.35 -10.55 -5.11
C GLY A 370 29.34 -11.08 -6.13
N ASN A 371 28.07 -10.78 -5.99
CA ASN A 371 27.05 -11.10 -6.96
C ASN A 371 27.14 -10.19 -8.19
N LYS A 372 26.69 -10.66 -9.35
CA LYS A 372 26.70 -9.88 -10.58
C LYS A 372 25.32 -9.35 -10.91
N GLY A 373 25.25 -8.17 -11.53
CA GLY A 373 23.99 -7.55 -11.89
C GLY A 373 23.28 -6.90 -10.69
N SER A 374 22.10 -6.38 -10.92
CA SER A 374 21.32 -5.67 -9.90
C SER A 374 20.40 -6.63 -9.14
N VAL A 375 20.31 -6.48 -7.82
CA VAL A 375 19.41 -7.28 -6.97
C VAL A 375 17.93 -7.13 -7.36
N ILE A 376 17.54 -5.98 -7.92
CA ILE A 376 16.16 -5.73 -8.38
C ILE A 376 15.78 -6.62 -9.57
N LYS A 377 16.76 -7.13 -10.32
CA LYS A 377 16.54 -8.04 -11.45
C LYS A 377 16.54 -9.51 -11.07
N GLU A 378 16.91 -9.82 -9.84
CA GLU A 378 16.89 -11.20 -9.36
C GLU A 378 15.44 -11.69 -9.17
N PRO A 379 15.18 -12.95 -9.49
CA PRO A 379 13.85 -13.51 -9.26
C PRO A 379 13.54 -13.54 -7.77
N TRP A 380 12.26 -13.26 -7.44
CA TRP A 380 11.80 -13.40 -6.06
C TRP A 380 11.99 -14.84 -5.56
N PRO A 381 12.53 -15.03 -4.35
CA PRO A 381 12.85 -16.36 -3.86
C PRO A 381 11.59 -17.19 -3.62
N SER A 382 11.60 -18.44 -4.08
CA SER A 382 10.54 -19.41 -3.80
C SER A 382 10.83 -20.20 -2.52
N TYR A 383 9.77 -20.61 -1.83
CA TYR A 383 9.90 -21.49 -0.66
C TYR A 383 9.48 -22.92 -0.97
N ASP A 384 10.10 -23.87 -0.29
CA ASP A 384 9.74 -25.29 -0.34
C ASP A 384 8.88 -25.61 0.89
N PRO A 385 7.60 -26.02 0.72
CA PRO A 385 6.72 -26.37 1.84
C PRO A 385 7.24 -27.50 2.71
N GLU A 386 8.00 -28.45 2.13
CA GLU A 386 8.54 -29.58 2.88
C GLU A 386 9.64 -29.14 3.85
N LEU A 387 10.45 -28.15 3.46
CA LEU A 387 11.50 -27.60 4.32
C LEU A 387 10.96 -26.74 5.46
N ILE A 388 9.72 -26.27 5.37
CA ILE A 388 9.08 -25.48 6.44
C ILE A 388 8.53 -26.38 7.56
N LYS A 389 8.26 -27.64 7.26
CA LYS A 389 7.77 -28.60 8.25
C LYS A 389 8.82 -28.71 9.37
N SER A 390 8.39 -28.45 10.59
CA SER A 390 9.26 -28.65 11.75
C SER A 390 9.41 -30.15 11.98
N GLU A 391 10.64 -30.63 12.05
CA GLU A 391 10.91 -31.99 12.51
C GLU A 391 10.57 -32.17 13.99
N GLU A 392 10.54 -31.05 14.74
CA GLU A 392 10.22 -31.01 16.17
C GLU A 392 9.14 -29.98 16.47
N ILE A 393 8.32 -30.32 17.43
CA ILE A 393 7.26 -29.45 17.98
C ILE A 393 7.50 -29.22 19.48
N THR A 394 7.17 -28.01 19.95
CA THR A 394 7.17 -27.71 21.36
C THR A 394 5.80 -28.00 21.97
N ILE A 395 5.73 -28.96 22.88
CA ILE A 395 4.54 -29.31 23.63
C ILE A 395 4.60 -28.60 24.98
N VAL A 396 3.62 -27.77 25.26
CA VAL A 396 3.48 -27.08 26.58
C VAL A 396 2.87 -28.05 27.56
N VAL A 397 3.46 -28.22 28.76
CA VAL A 397 2.93 -29.08 29.81
C VAL A 397 2.35 -28.22 30.94
N GLN A 398 1.08 -28.42 31.22
CA GLN A 398 0.36 -27.82 32.33
C GLN A 398 0.08 -28.84 33.42
N ILE A 399 0.26 -28.44 34.68
CA ILE A 399 -0.15 -29.24 35.85
C ILE A 399 -1.14 -28.40 36.69
N ASN A 400 -2.36 -28.90 36.89
CA ASN A 400 -3.44 -28.17 37.56
C ASN A 400 -3.65 -26.75 36.95
N GLY A 401 -3.66 -26.65 35.62
CA GLY A 401 -3.91 -25.40 34.87
C GLY A 401 -2.73 -24.42 34.80
N LYS A 402 -1.58 -24.71 35.41
CA LYS A 402 -0.39 -23.85 35.37
C LYS A 402 0.70 -24.47 34.53
N VAL A 403 1.31 -23.69 33.61
CA VAL A 403 2.45 -24.15 32.80
C VAL A 403 3.62 -24.51 33.71
N ARG A 404 4.15 -25.74 33.57
CA ARG A 404 5.25 -26.28 34.40
C ARG A 404 6.44 -26.76 33.57
N GLY A 405 6.24 -26.99 32.28
CA GLY A 405 7.30 -27.41 31.38
C GLY A 405 6.99 -27.19 29.92
N ARG A 406 8.02 -27.34 29.10
CA ARG A 406 7.93 -27.39 27.63
C ARG A 406 8.83 -28.52 27.17
N ILE A 407 8.31 -29.42 26.36
CA ILE A 407 9.01 -30.59 25.86
C ILE A 407 9.11 -30.48 24.36
N MET A 408 10.29 -30.75 23.83
CA MET A 408 10.52 -30.91 22.40
C MET A 408 10.24 -32.36 22.01
N ALA A 409 9.47 -32.55 20.98
CA ALA A 409 9.11 -33.86 20.46
C ALA A 409 9.04 -33.83 18.93
N GLY A 410 9.25 -34.95 18.26
CA GLY A 410 9.12 -35.05 16.82
C GLY A 410 7.74 -34.62 16.34
N ALA A 411 7.66 -33.93 15.19
CA ALA A 411 6.39 -33.46 14.64
C ALA A 411 5.40 -34.60 14.30
N ASP A 412 5.90 -35.81 14.12
CA ASP A 412 5.13 -37.01 13.79
C ASP A 412 4.78 -37.84 15.02
N ILE A 413 5.13 -37.36 16.23
CA ILE A 413 4.84 -38.06 17.48
C ILE A 413 3.34 -38.24 17.66
N ASP A 414 2.90 -39.45 17.96
CA ASP A 414 1.52 -39.77 18.29
C ASP A 414 1.16 -39.40 19.74
N GLU A 415 -0.11 -39.53 20.09
CA GLU A 415 -0.60 -39.18 21.43
C GLU A 415 0.07 -40.01 22.53
N GLU A 416 0.35 -41.27 22.28
CA GLU A 416 1.03 -42.16 23.24
C GLU A 416 2.49 -41.78 23.44
N GLY A 417 3.18 -41.43 22.34
CA GLY A 417 4.54 -40.93 22.38
C GLY A 417 4.63 -39.60 23.16
N ILE A 418 3.66 -38.71 22.96
CA ILE A 418 3.56 -37.44 23.72
C ILE A 418 3.39 -37.70 25.22
N LYS A 419 2.47 -38.60 25.61
CA LYS A 419 2.26 -38.99 26.99
C LYS A 419 3.54 -39.54 27.63
N LYS A 420 4.22 -40.43 26.89
CA LYS A 420 5.47 -41.06 27.34
C LYS A 420 6.59 -40.02 27.50
N ALA A 421 6.76 -39.12 26.54
CA ALA A 421 7.76 -38.07 26.59
C ALA A 421 7.55 -37.14 27.78
N VAL A 422 6.28 -36.69 27.98
CA VAL A 422 5.90 -35.84 29.09
C VAL A 422 6.14 -36.48 30.46
N LEU A 423 5.77 -37.74 30.63
CA LEU A 423 5.94 -38.46 31.89
C LEU A 423 7.39 -38.89 32.14
N SER A 424 8.25 -38.85 31.12
CA SER A 424 9.68 -39.14 31.22
C SER A 424 10.53 -37.92 31.60
N ASP A 425 10.04 -36.71 31.38
CA ASP A 425 10.76 -35.45 31.67
C ASP A 425 10.99 -35.27 33.18
N GLU A 426 12.23 -35.02 33.55
CA GLU A 426 12.65 -34.96 34.97
C GLU A 426 11.94 -33.82 35.71
N LYS A 427 11.78 -32.65 35.12
CA LYS A 427 11.07 -31.52 35.74
C LYS A 427 9.59 -31.80 35.94
N ILE A 428 8.98 -32.48 35.01
CA ILE A 428 7.56 -32.89 35.15
C ILE A 428 7.42 -33.96 36.23
N LYS A 429 8.34 -34.96 36.29
CA LYS A 429 8.37 -35.95 37.35
C LYS A 429 8.41 -35.34 38.73
N GLU A 430 9.23 -34.33 38.94
CA GLU A 430 9.33 -33.61 40.24
C GLU A 430 7.96 -33.00 40.65
N TRP A 431 7.19 -32.46 39.70
CA TRP A 431 5.91 -31.84 39.98
C TRP A 431 4.78 -32.84 40.27
N ILE A 432 4.87 -34.05 39.76
CA ILE A 432 3.87 -35.12 39.97
C ILE A 432 4.31 -36.12 41.05
N ALA A 433 5.53 -36.04 41.56
CA ALA A 433 6.05 -36.96 42.57
C ALA A 433 5.14 -37.05 43.77
N GLY A 434 4.75 -38.26 44.15
CA GLY A 434 3.92 -38.55 45.28
C GLY A 434 2.44 -38.21 45.13
N LYS A 435 2.00 -37.87 43.91
CA LYS A 435 0.55 -37.55 43.60
C LYS A 435 0.01 -38.52 42.59
N GLU A 436 -1.27 -38.84 42.72
CA GLU A 436 -2.00 -39.67 41.77
C GLU A 436 -2.47 -38.79 40.58
N ILE A 437 -2.19 -39.24 39.36
CA ILE A 437 -2.65 -38.55 38.15
C ILE A 437 -4.13 -38.89 37.95
N LYS A 438 -5.01 -37.96 38.24
CA LYS A 438 -6.48 -38.10 38.07
C LYS A 438 -6.91 -37.97 36.59
N LYS A 439 -6.23 -37.12 35.84
CA LYS A 439 -6.57 -36.91 34.44
C LYS A 439 -5.34 -36.41 33.66
N LEU A 440 -5.14 -36.97 32.46
CA LEU A 440 -4.15 -36.52 31.51
C LEU A 440 -4.84 -36.28 30.16
N VAL A 441 -4.81 -35.03 29.67
CA VAL A 441 -5.43 -34.64 28.40
C VAL A 441 -4.35 -34.16 27.48
N VAL A 442 -4.29 -34.74 26.29
CA VAL A 442 -3.36 -34.33 25.23
C VAL A 442 -4.15 -33.54 24.19
N VAL A 443 -3.71 -32.31 23.92
CA VAL A 443 -4.13 -31.56 22.74
C VAL A 443 -3.02 -31.77 21.71
N PRO A 444 -3.26 -32.51 20.63
CA PRO A 444 -2.25 -32.90 19.67
C PRO A 444 -1.39 -31.70 19.22
N LYS A 445 -0.07 -31.87 19.25
CA LYS A 445 0.94 -30.89 18.80
C LYS A 445 0.94 -29.54 19.53
N LYS A 446 0.21 -29.40 20.66
CA LYS A 446 0.10 -28.09 21.36
C LYS A 446 0.34 -28.16 22.86
N LEU A 447 -0.40 -29.01 23.54
CA LEU A 447 -0.48 -28.93 25.00
C LEU A 447 -0.79 -30.30 25.61
N VAL A 448 -0.18 -30.57 26.76
CA VAL A 448 -0.59 -31.65 27.68
C VAL A 448 -1.01 -31.03 29.00
N SER A 449 -2.20 -31.39 29.47
CA SER A 449 -2.72 -30.96 30.75
C SER A 449 -2.81 -32.16 31.68
N ILE A 450 -2.14 -32.08 32.83
CA ILE A 450 -2.12 -33.11 33.90
C ILE A 450 -2.85 -32.54 35.09
N VAL A 451 -3.81 -33.32 35.63
CA VAL A 451 -4.50 -33.02 36.89
C VAL A 451 -4.06 -34.07 37.90
N VAL A 452 -3.47 -33.65 38.98
CA VAL A 452 -2.98 -34.46 40.10
C VAL A 452 -3.73 -34.10 41.38
#